data_05c817e31c6587f50ad093718451d6e6
#
_entry.id   05c817e31c6587f50ad093718451d6e6
#
_cell.length_a   1.000
_cell.length_b   1.000
_cell.length_c   1.000
_cell.angle_alpha   90.00
_cell.angle_beta   90.00
_cell.angle_gamma   90.00
#
_symmetry.space_group_name_H-M   'P 1'
#
loop_
_entity.id
_entity.type
_entity.pdbx_description
1 polymer ?
#
loop_
_entity_poly.entity_id
_entity_poly.type
_entity_poly.pdbx_seq_one_letter_code
_entity_poly.pdbx_strand_id
1 'polypeptide(L)'
;DLCFGRSLYLYRVGISTIICTVVLITAAVRGNIMFNTVLELLKSRNYKAIREIFMDMNEADVAALLQQFYDDHEVEKYELPLLFRLLNKDVAADVFAYMDSDTQMMLINAFTDKELQEIVDDLYLDDTVDIIEEMPANVVARIIKSADAETRKQINQILKYPKDSAGSIMTTEYVYLHRSYTAKEALDWIRHVGMVKETVNTLYVTENRKLVGVLSLLDIVTADDNDKIEDIMEDNVISVDTLEDKEYVASMFSKYDFLSLPVVDRENRMVGIVTFDDAMDVIEEETTEDFSKMAAVAPSDDSYFKTSVFTHAKNRIAWLLILMLSATLTGAIVNKYQSAFAAVPVLVSFLSMLSGTGGNCGSQTSTLVIRGMALGEIRMKDFFKVMWKEFRVALLCSVILAIVNAIRIILVYHGDTSVDCYKLAFTVSMAIMATVVLSKLIACMLPMAAKKLHLDPAIMAAPLITTIVDTCSTLIFFTLATIVFDIK
;
A
#
# COMPACT_ATOMS: atom_id res chain seq x y z
N ASP A 1 14.58 -19.32 -33.24
CA ASP A 1 14.56 -17.88 -32.85
C ASP A 1 13.76 -17.60 -31.56
N LEU A 2 12.78 -18.46 -31.15
CA LEU A 2 12.01 -18.29 -29.92
C LEU A 2 12.76 -18.73 -28.64
N CYS A 3 13.74 -19.62 -28.73
CA CYS A 3 14.56 -20.05 -27.59
C CYS A 3 15.64 -19.03 -27.20
N PHE A 4 16.14 -18.24 -28.14
CA PHE A 4 17.18 -17.22 -27.88
C PHE A 4 16.60 -15.99 -27.14
N GLY A 5 15.36 -15.60 -27.43
CA GLY A 5 14.68 -14.49 -26.77
C GLY A 5 14.36 -14.75 -25.31
N ARG A 6 13.94 -15.99 -24.96
CA ARG A 6 13.67 -16.37 -23.55
C ARG A 6 14.95 -16.44 -22.70
N SER A 7 16.06 -16.88 -23.28
CA SER A 7 17.35 -16.93 -22.58
C SER A 7 17.88 -15.53 -22.25
N LEU A 8 17.72 -14.56 -23.18
CA LEU A 8 18.11 -13.17 -22.95
C LEU A 8 17.24 -12.46 -21.91
N TYR A 9 15.94 -12.79 -21.85
CA TYR A 9 15.01 -12.20 -20.88
C TYR A 9 15.31 -12.71 -19.45
N LEU A 10 15.55 -13.99 -19.29
CA LEU A 10 15.96 -14.58 -18.00
C LEU A 10 17.34 -14.07 -17.54
N TYR A 11 18.27 -13.84 -18.49
CA TYR A 11 19.58 -13.26 -18.18
C TYR A 11 19.48 -11.79 -17.75
N ARG A 12 18.61 -10.99 -18.41
CA ARG A 12 18.33 -9.60 -18.03
C ARG A 12 17.67 -9.48 -16.65
N VAL A 13 16.68 -10.33 -16.34
CA VAL A 13 16.01 -10.35 -15.05
C VAL A 13 16.99 -10.79 -13.95
N GLY A 14 17.82 -11.80 -14.20
CA GLY A 14 18.85 -12.26 -13.25
C GLY A 14 19.91 -11.20 -12.96
N ILE A 15 20.40 -10.48 -13.99
CA ILE A 15 21.36 -9.40 -13.82
C ILE A 15 20.73 -8.21 -13.09
N SER A 16 19.50 -7.83 -13.42
CA SER A 16 18.79 -6.75 -12.73
C SER A 16 18.59 -7.07 -11.23
N THR A 17 18.22 -8.31 -10.90
CA THR A 17 18.06 -8.76 -9.50
C THR A 17 19.41 -8.75 -8.77
N ILE A 18 20.49 -9.22 -9.40
CA ILE A 18 21.84 -9.21 -8.78
C ILE A 18 22.32 -7.77 -8.59
N ILE A 19 22.13 -6.88 -9.57
CA ILE A 19 22.51 -5.47 -9.45
C ILE A 19 21.71 -4.81 -8.32
N CYS A 20 20.40 -5.03 -8.28
CA CYS A 20 19.54 -4.49 -7.20
C CYS A 20 19.98 -5.01 -5.82
N THR A 21 20.30 -6.30 -5.71
CA THR A 21 20.79 -6.90 -4.45
C THR A 21 22.15 -6.34 -4.06
N VAL A 22 23.06 -6.15 -5.01
CA VAL A 22 24.39 -5.56 -4.76
C VAL A 22 24.26 -4.10 -4.36
N VAL A 23 23.37 -3.33 -4.98
CA VAL A 23 23.10 -1.93 -4.63
C VAL A 23 22.51 -1.83 -3.22
N LEU A 24 21.55 -2.69 -2.86
CA LEU A 24 20.95 -2.72 -1.52
C LEU A 24 21.97 -3.13 -0.45
N ILE A 25 22.81 -4.13 -0.72
CA ILE A 25 23.89 -4.54 0.21
C ILE A 25 24.92 -3.42 0.36
N THR A 26 25.30 -2.74 -0.72
CA THR A 26 26.26 -1.62 -0.63
C THR A 26 25.67 -0.42 0.09
N ALA A 27 24.39 -0.12 -0.07
CA ALA A 27 23.68 0.92 0.68
C ALA A 27 23.60 0.59 2.18
N ALA A 28 23.20 -0.63 2.54
CA ALA A 28 23.15 -1.10 3.93
C ALA A 28 24.55 -1.10 4.60
N VAL A 29 25.58 -1.52 3.86
CA VAL A 29 26.98 -1.47 4.36
C VAL A 29 27.45 -0.03 4.54
N ARG A 30 27.09 0.88 3.63
CA ARG A 30 27.39 2.32 3.75
C ARG A 30 26.69 2.93 4.96
N GLY A 31 25.38 2.65 5.16
CA GLY A 31 24.63 3.12 6.32
C GLY A 31 25.27 2.69 7.64
N ASN A 32 25.60 1.40 7.79
CA ASN A 32 26.26 0.89 8.98
C ASN A 32 27.67 1.49 9.22
N ILE A 33 28.45 1.74 8.16
CA ILE A 33 29.77 2.40 8.30
C ILE A 33 29.57 3.84 8.75
N MET A 34 28.60 4.55 8.19
CA MET A 34 28.29 5.94 8.54
C MET A 34 27.81 6.05 9.98
N PHE A 35 26.89 5.18 10.41
CA PHE A 35 26.41 5.08 11.78
C PHE A 35 27.58 4.91 12.76
N ASN A 36 28.44 3.91 12.55
CA ASN A 36 29.58 3.66 13.42
C ASN A 36 30.56 4.85 13.43
N THR A 37 30.79 5.49 12.30
CA THR A 37 31.67 6.66 12.21
C THR A 37 31.12 7.82 13.04
N VAL A 38 29.82 8.15 12.88
CA VAL A 38 29.18 9.21 13.66
C VAL A 38 29.12 8.85 15.14
N LEU A 39 28.88 7.58 15.49
CA LEU A 39 28.90 7.10 16.87
C LEU A 39 30.30 7.29 17.54
N GLU A 40 31.40 6.97 16.83
CA GLU A 40 32.74 7.20 17.33
C GLU A 40 33.05 8.69 17.51
N LEU A 41 32.63 9.51 16.56
CA LEU A 41 32.76 10.96 16.62
C LEU A 41 31.94 11.56 17.78
N LEU A 42 30.74 11.04 18.02
CA LEU A 42 29.89 11.44 19.15
C LEU A 42 30.57 11.07 20.48
N LYS A 43 31.06 9.83 20.64
CA LYS A 43 31.82 9.36 21.82
C LYS A 43 33.08 10.22 22.06
N SER A 44 33.73 10.70 20.99
CA SER A 44 34.90 11.59 21.07
C SER A 44 34.53 13.07 21.19
N ARG A 45 33.23 13.41 21.17
CA ARG A 45 32.68 14.78 21.19
C ARG A 45 33.18 15.67 20.05
N ASN A 46 33.45 15.07 18.90
CA ASN A 46 33.91 15.81 17.72
C ASN A 46 32.70 16.28 16.87
N TYR A 47 31.92 17.19 17.42
CA TYR A 47 30.70 17.74 16.79
C TYR A 47 30.99 18.47 15.47
N LYS A 48 32.19 19.03 15.29
CA LYS A 48 32.56 19.67 14.04
C LYS A 48 32.61 18.69 12.87
N ALA A 49 33.24 17.52 13.08
CA ALA A 49 33.32 16.51 12.04
C ALA A 49 31.94 15.90 11.75
N ILE A 50 31.08 15.72 12.77
CA ILE A 50 29.69 15.26 12.56
C ILE A 50 28.91 16.26 11.69
N ARG A 51 29.02 17.55 11.98
CA ARG A 51 28.40 18.59 11.19
C ARG A 51 28.87 18.60 9.73
N GLU A 52 30.17 18.44 9.49
CA GLU A 52 30.72 18.33 8.13
C GLU A 52 30.14 17.10 7.39
N ILE A 53 29.97 15.97 8.06
CA ILE A 53 29.33 14.77 7.48
C ILE A 53 27.87 15.05 7.12
N PHE A 54 27.09 15.65 8.01
CA PHE A 54 25.69 15.97 7.76
C PHE A 54 25.49 16.96 6.58
N MET A 55 26.43 17.86 6.39
CA MET A 55 26.40 18.81 5.26
C MET A 55 26.65 18.16 3.90
N ASP A 56 27.33 17.01 3.87
CA ASP A 56 27.63 16.25 2.65
C ASP A 56 26.60 15.14 2.36
N MET A 57 25.63 14.91 3.27
CA MET A 57 24.58 13.91 3.13
C MET A 57 23.28 14.54 2.61
N ASN A 58 22.46 13.69 1.97
CA ASN A 58 21.09 14.06 1.64
C ASN A 58 20.21 14.08 2.89
N GLU A 59 19.17 14.89 2.91
CA GLU A 59 18.26 15.11 4.04
C GLU A 59 17.61 13.79 4.50
N ALA A 60 17.12 12.97 3.58
CA ALA A 60 16.52 11.67 3.87
C ALA A 60 17.53 10.69 4.51
N ASP A 61 18.79 10.69 4.03
CA ASP A 61 19.85 9.85 4.61
C ASP A 61 20.23 10.31 6.03
N VAL A 62 20.20 11.61 6.29
CA VAL A 62 20.45 12.16 7.63
C VAL A 62 19.30 11.78 8.57
N ALA A 63 18.04 11.89 8.12
CA ALA A 63 16.87 11.48 8.88
C ALA A 63 16.96 9.99 9.25
N ALA A 64 17.23 9.12 8.27
CA ALA A 64 17.38 7.68 8.49
C ALA A 64 18.52 7.36 9.48
N LEU A 65 19.63 8.10 9.42
CA LEU A 65 20.74 7.95 10.35
C LEU A 65 20.34 8.37 11.78
N LEU A 66 19.66 9.50 11.94
CA LEU A 66 19.18 9.97 13.23
C LEU A 66 18.13 9.04 13.82
N GLN A 67 17.26 8.47 12.99
CA GLN A 67 16.28 7.47 13.36
C GLN A 67 16.95 6.19 13.86
N GLN A 68 18.03 5.73 13.17
CA GLN A 68 18.85 4.60 13.63
C GLN A 68 19.48 4.87 15.01
N PHE A 69 19.91 6.11 15.28
CA PHE A 69 20.38 6.51 16.61
C PHE A 69 19.29 6.50 17.68
N TYR A 70 18.06 6.80 17.32
CA TYR A 70 16.91 6.69 18.24
C TYR A 70 16.59 5.25 18.61
N ASP A 71 16.69 4.32 17.66
CA ASP A 71 16.39 2.91 17.83
C ASP A 71 17.54 2.14 18.53
N ASP A 72 18.77 2.66 18.44
CA ASP A 72 19.95 2.03 19.07
C ASP A 72 19.98 2.34 20.57
N HIS A 73 20.10 1.28 21.37
CA HIS A 73 20.18 1.39 22.83
C HIS A 73 21.56 1.85 23.36
N GLU A 74 22.58 1.94 22.49
CA GLU A 74 23.90 2.46 22.86
C GLU A 74 23.97 3.98 22.94
N VAL A 75 22.98 4.67 22.34
CA VAL A 75 22.89 6.14 22.34
C VAL A 75 21.87 6.60 23.38
N GLU A 76 22.26 7.52 24.23
CA GLU A 76 21.31 8.06 25.20
C GLU A 76 20.33 9.03 24.52
N LYS A 77 19.05 8.91 24.82
CA LYS A 77 17.96 9.68 24.16
C LYS A 77 18.17 11.20 24.17
N TYR A 78 18.93 11.74 25.11
CA TYR A 78 19.24 13.19 25.13
C TYR A 78 20.30 13.61 24.11
N GLU A 79 21.04 12.69 23.49
CA GLU A 79 22.06 13.00 22.49
C GLU A 79 21.46 13.27 21.11
N LEU A 80 20.27 12.71 20.79
CA LEU A 80 19.62 12.93 19.52
C LEU A 80 19.24 14.41 19.28
N PRO A 81 18.62 15.14 20.22
CA PRO A 81 18.38 16.57 20.04
C PRO A 81 19.67 17.39 19.86
N LEU A 82 20.77 16.90 20.42
CA LEU A 82 22.07 17.53 20.23
C LEU A 82 22.61 17.30 18.81
N LEU A 83 22.46 16.09 18.28
CA LEU A 83 22.81 15.79 16.89
C LEU A 83 21.95 16.60 15.91
N PHE A 84 20.65 16.66 16.15
CA PHE A 84 19.73 17.45 15.32
C PHE A 84 20.11 18.94 15.29
N ARG A 85 20.52 19.51 16.42
CA ARG A 85 20.99 20.91 16.50
C ARG A 85 22.29 21.20 15.76
N LEU A 86 22.99 20.16 15.25
CA LEU A 86 24.15 20.35 14.38
C LEU A 86 23.78 20.61 12.92
N LEU A 87 22.54 20.36 12.54
CA LEU A 87 22.04 20.62 11.19
C LEU A 87 22.02 22.11 10.88
N ASN A 88 22.13 22.44 9.61
CA ASN A 88 21.84 23.79 9.15
C ASN A 88 20.33 24.03 9.21
N LYS A 89 19.94 25.29 9.45
CA LYS A 89 18.52 25.67 9.49
C LYS A 89 17.79 25.35 8.20
N ASP A 90 18.44 25.60 7.07
CA ASP A 90 17.86 25.42 5.73
C ASP A 90 17.47 23.98 5.39
N VAL A 91 18.02 22.98 6.10
CA VAL A 91 17.75 21.53 5.88
C VAL A 91 17.13 20.87 7.10
N ALA A 92 17.00 21.58 8.21
CA ALA A 92 16.53 20.97 9.46
C ALA A 92 15.05 20.61 9.40
N ALA A 93 14.24 21.41 8.71
CA ALA A 93 12.82 21.14 8.49
C ALA A 93 12.62 19.90 7.60
N ASP A 94 13.32 19.83 6.48
CA ASP A 94 13.26 18.67 5.57
C ASP A 94 13.71 17.40 6.26
N VAL A 95 14.85 17.41 6.98
CA VAL A 95 15.29 16.26 7.79
C VAL A 95 14.24 15.86 8.82
N PHE A 96 13.55 16.83 9.42
CA PHE A 96 12.51 16.56 10.40
C PHE A 96 11.27 15.92 9.78
N ALA A 97 10.86 16.37 8.59
CA ALA A 97 9.73 15.80 7.84
C ALA A 97 9.96 14.31 7.51
N TYR A 98 11.18 13.94 7.08
CA TYR A 98 11.54 12.54 6.78
C TYR A 98 11.63 11.60 7.99
N MET A 99 11.51 12.10 9.23
CA MET A 99 11.59 11.25 10.42
C MET A 99 10.24 10.60 10.74
N ASP A 100 10.30 9.44 11.40
CA ASP A 100 9.09 8.80 11.94
C ASP A 100 8.48 9.59 13.11
N SER A 101 7.19 9.39 13.36
CA SER A 101 6.41 10.11 14.36
C SER A 101 6.96 9.99 15.78
N ASP A 102 7.56 8.84 16.15
CA ASP A 102 8.17 8.65 17.48
C ASP A 102 9.42 9.52 17.67
N THR A 103 10.26 9.57 16.65
CA THR A 103 11.48 10.41 16.65
C THR A 103 11.11 11.89 16.63
N GLN A 104 10.15 12.27 15.79
CA GLN A 104 9.59 13.61 15.74
C GLN A 104 9.00 14.01 17.10
N MET A 105 8.16 13.16 17.71
CA MET A 105 7.57 13.40 19.03
C MET A 105 8.63 13.61 20.11
N MET A 106 9.70 12.80 20.08
CA MET A 106 10.80 12.94 21.03
C MET A 106 11.54 14.26 20.84
N LEU A 107 11.83 14.66 19.60
CA LEU A 107 12.47 15.93 19.28
C LEU A 107 11.58 17.12 19.66
N ILE A 108 10.28 17.08 19.33
CA ILE A 108 9.33 18.14 19.74
C ILE A 108 9.33 18.32 21.25
N ASN A 109 9.35 17.24 22.03
CA ASN A 109 9.39 17.32 23.48
C ASN A 109 10.72 17.89 24.02
N ALA A 110 11.82 17.74 23.28
CA ALA A 110 13.14 18.24 23.65
C ALA A 110 13.44 19.68 23.15
N PHE A 111 12.68 20.16 22.17
CA PHE A 111 12.83 21.50 21.62
C PHE A 111 12.28 22.58 22.57
N THR A 112 12.88 23.75 22.52
CA THR A 112 12.28 24.96 23.04
C THR A 112 11.14 25.44 22.13
N ASP A 113 10.24 26.27 22.65
CA ASP A 113 9.14 26.81 21.84
C ASP A 113 9.65 27.60 20.62
N LYS A 114 10.84 28.22 20.73
CA LYS A 114 11.46 28.94 19.62
C LYS A 114 12.03 27.98 18.55
N GLU A 115 12.70 26.90 18.94
CA GLU A 115 13.23 25.91 18.00
C GLU A 115 12.07 25.23 17.26
N LEU A 116 11.00 24.89 17.98
CA LEU A 116 9.80 24.28 17.37
C LEU A 116 9.14 25.25 16.39
N GLN A 117 9.05 26.54 16.74
CA GLN A 117 8.52 27.56 15.84
C GLN A 117 9.34 27.65 14.55
N GLU A 118 10.67 27.73 14.67
CA GLU A 118 11.57 27.82 13.52
C GLU A 118 11.40 26.61 12.57
N ILE A 119 11.19 25.41 13.10
CA ILE A 119 10.96 24.21 12.28
C ILE A 119 9.58 24.25 11.63
N VAL A 120 8.52 24.56 12.38
CA VAL A 120 7.13 24.59 11.86
C VAL A 120 6.94 25.71 10.82
N ASP A 121 7.64 26.82 10.95
CA ASP A 121 7.59 27.93 9.99
C ASP A 121 8.34 27.60 8.67
N ASP A 122 9.30 26.66 8.71
CA ASP A 122 10.10 26.23 7.56
C ASP A 122 9.59 24.92 6.92
N LEU A 123 8.67 24.14 7.59
CA LEU A 123 8.00 22.96 7.04
C LEU A 123 6.95 23.33 6.01
N TYR A 124 6.77 22.48 5.01
CA TYR A 124 5.61 22.56 4.11
C TYR A 124 4.31 22.25 4.86
N LEU A 125 3.22 22.76 4.31
CA LEU A 125 1.93 22.71 5.00
C LEU A 125 1.36 21.30 5.13
N ASP A 126 1.51 20.48 4.11
CA ASP A 126 1.15 19.06 4.05
C ASP A 126 1.95 18.26 5.10
N ASP A 127 3.28 18.35 5.11
CA ASP A 127 4.16 17.76 6.14
C ASP A 127 3.71 18.13 7.57
N THR A 128 3.37 19.42 7.76
CA THR A 128 2.90 19.88 9.08
C THR A 128 1.57 19.26 9.46
N VAL A 129 0.67 19.03 8.49
CA VAL A 129 -0.63 18.39 8.71
C VAL A 129 -0.44 16.90 9.02
N ASP A 130 0.40 16.21 8.28
CA ASP A 130 0.69 14.78 8.49
C ASP A 130 1.28 14.54 9.88
N ILE A 131 2.26 15.36 10.28
CA ILE A 131 2.81 15.33 11.65
C ILE A 131 1.69 15.53 12.70
N ILE A 132 0.79 16.48 12.47
CA ILE A 132 -0.32 16.76 13.41
C ILE A 132 -1.29 15.58 13.50
N GLU A 133 -1.59 14.89 12.40
CA GLU A 133 -2.51 13.77 12.39
C GLU A 133 -1.98 12.56 13.17
N GLU A 134 -0.68 12.35 13.20
CA GLU A 134 -0.01 11.26 13.92
C GLU A 134 0.30 11.56 15.39
N MET A 135 0.28 12.84 15.79
CA MET A 135 0.73 13.25 17.13
C MET A 135 -0.37 13.23 18.20
N PRO A 136 -0.02 12.93 19.46
CA PRO A 136 -0.92 13.07 20.59
C PRO A 136 -1.40 14.53 20.78
N ALA A 137 -2.64 14.71 21.25
CA ALA A 137 -3.30 16.01 21.36
C ALA A 137 -2.51 17.10 22.13
N ASN A 138 -1.67 16.72 23.08
CA ASN A 138 -0.81 17.67 23.80
C ASN A 138 0.34 18.19 22.94
N VAL A 139 0.86 17.37 22.02
CA VAL A 139 1.91 17.74 21.07
C VAL A 139 1.30 18.61 19.97
N VAL A 140 0.16 18.19 19.42
CA VAL A 140 -0.63 18.97 18.45
C VAL A 140 -0.91 20.38 18.97
N ALA A 141 -1.39 20.50 20.21
CA ALA A 141 -1.63 21.82 20.82
C ALA A 141 -0.38 22.70 20.90
N ARG A 142 0.80 22.08 21.06
CA ARG A 142 2.07 22.78 21.10
C ARG A 142 2.51 23.23 19.71
N ILE A 143 2.40 22.37 18.68
CA ILE A 143 2.68 22.70 17.27
C ILE A 143 1.79 23.86 16.82
N ILE A 144 0.46 23.73 16.97
CA ILE A 144 -0.50 24.77 16.57
C ILE A 144 -0.24 26.10 17.29
N LYS A 145 0.22 26.07 18.54
CA LYS A 145 0.56 27.28 19.29
C LYS A 145 1.84 27.93 18.77
N SER A 146 2.81 27.15 18.29
CA SER A 146 4.08 27.63 17.76
C SER A 146 3.94 28.23 16.36
N ALA A 147 3.04 27.68 15.52
CA ALA A 147 2.77 28.18 14.18
C ALA A 147 2.28 29.62 14.16
N ASP A 148 2.57 30.37 13.11
CA ASP A 148 2.08 31.70 12.88
C ASP A 148 0.55 31.75 12.65
N ALA A 149 -0.04 32.92 12.51
CA ALA A 149 -1.50 33.08 12.41
C ALA A 149 -2.04 32.57 11.04
N GLU A 150 -1.27 32.70 9.97
CA GLU A 150 -1.69 32.29 8.62
C GLU A 150 -1.54 30.76 8.47
N THR A 151 -0.38 30.21 8.83
CA THR A 151 -0.11 28.76 8.84
C THR A 151 -1.13 28.02 9.71
N ARG A 152 -1.44 28.52 10.91
CA ARG A 152 -2.47 27.98 11.79
C ARG A 152 -3.85 27.94 11.14
N LYS A 153 -4.20 28.97 10.37
CA LYS A 153 -5.48 29.04 9.66
C LYS A 153 -5.54 28.01 8.54
N GLN A 154 -4.44 27.83 7.79
CA GLN A 154 -4.32 26.85 6.71
C GLN A 154 -4.38 25.43 7.25
N ILE A 155 -3.61 25.09 8.31
CA ILE A 155 -3.69 23.81 9.01
C ILE A 155 -5.13 23.50 9.44
N ASN A 156 -5.80 24.44 10.10
CA ASN A 156 -7.20 24.25 10.52
C ASN A 156 -8.18 24.16 9.34
N GLN A 157 -7.82 24.61 8.17
CA GLN A 157 -8.64 24.42 6.96
C GLN A 157 -8.47 23.03 6.40
N ILE A 158 -7.26 22.50 6.30
CA ILE A 158 -6.97 21.14 5.79
C ILE A 158 -7.55 20.08 6.73
N LEU A 159 -7.33 20.18 8.03
CA LEU A 159 -7.88 19.28 9.05
C LEU A 159 -9.42 19.18 9.08
N LYS A 160 -10.14 19.96 8.30
CA LYS A 160 -11.60 19.83 8.14
C LYS A 160 -12.00 18.87 7.05
N TYR A 161 -11.12 18.54 6.14
CA TYR A 161 -11.40 17.55 5.11
C TYR A 161 -11.39 16.13 5.71
N PRO A 162 -12.15 15.20 5.13
CA PRO A 162 -12.07 13.79 5.52
C PRO A 162 -10.66 13.25 5.30
N LYS A 163 -10.16 12.40 6.20
CA LYS A 163 -8.79 11.83 6.14
C LYS A 163 -8.45 11.15 4.81
N ASP A 164 -9.42 10.43 4.22
CA ASP A 164 -9.21 9.68 2.98
C ASP A 164 -9.62 10.50 1.74
N SER A 165 -9.41 11.82 1.75
CA SER A 165 -9.80 12.70 0.64
C SER A 165 -8.62 13.44 0.04
N ALA A 166 -8.73 13.89 -1.22
CA ALA A 166 -7.76 14.77 -1.87
C ALA A 166 -7.44 16.02 -1.04
N GLY A 167 -8.43 16.52 -0.31
CA GLY A 167 -8.28 17.71 0.53
C GLY A 167 -7.42 17.50 1.77
N SER A 168 -7.25 16.26 2.27
CA SER A 168 -6.38 15.98 3.43
C SER A 168 -4.91 15.87 3.05
N ILE A 169 -4.61 15.42 1.83
CA ILE A 169 -3.24 15.21 1.33
C ILE A 169 -2.76 16.32 0.40
N MET A 170 -3.46 17.45 0.32
CA MET A 170 -3.08 18.54 -0.57
C MET A 170 -2.27 19.60 0.16
N THR A 171 -1.32 20.21 -0.56
CA THR A 171 -0.70 21.47 -0.16
C THR A 171 -1.38 22.68 -0.80
N THR A 172 -1.34 23.82 -0.13
CA THR A 172 -1.79 25.10 -0.71
C THR A 172 -0.64 25.93 -1.29
N GLU A 173 0.55 25.36 -1.30
CA GLU A 173 1.79 26.05 -1.67
C GLU A 173 2.15 25.85 -3.12
N TYR A 174 1.26 26.23 -4.03
CA TYR A 174 1.43 26.16 -5.47
C TYR A 174 1.65 27.53 -6.12
N VAL A 175 2.19 27.54 -7.34
CA VAL A 175 2.32 28.73 -8.17
C VAL A 175 1.12 28.85 -9.10
N TYR A 176 0.47 30.01 -9.06
CA TYR A 176 -0.58 30.35 -10.04
C TYR A 176 -0.19 31.57 -10.86
N LEU A 177 -0.63 31.56 -12.12
CA LEU A 177 -0.40 32.60 -13.10
C LEU A 177 -1.74 33.20 -13.56
N HIS A 178 -1.69 34.47 -13.96
CA HIS A 178 -2.81 35.08 -14.65
C HIS A 178 -2.76 34.81 -16.14
N ARG A 179 -3.91 34.53 -16.72
CA ARG A 179 -4.09 34.27 -18.14
C ARG A 179 -3.51 35.37 -19.03
N SER A 180 -3.57 36.63 -18.58
CA SER A 180 -3.10 37.80 -19.31
C SER A 180 -1.60 38.06 -19.25
N TYR A 181 -0.86 37.31 -18.44
CA TYR A 181 0.59 37.50 -18.33
C TYR A 181 1.29 37.12 -19.65
N THR A 182 2.42 37.80 -19.91
CA THR A 182 3.39 37.34 -20.89
C THR A 182 4.32 36.30 -20.26
N ALA A 183 5.01 35.50 -21.09
CA ALA A 183 5.99 34.52 -20.60
C ALA A 183 7.07 35.17 -19.72
N LYS A 184 7.50 36.38 -20.08
CA LYS A 184 8.45 37.16 -19.28
C LYS A 184 7.89 37.57 -17.93
N GLU A 185 6.67 38.09 -17.87
CA GLU A 185 6.02 38.47 -16.62
C GLU A 185 5.78 37.25 -15.71
N ALA A 186 5.40 36.12 -16.31
CA ALA A 186 5.25 34.84 -15.61
C ALA A 186 6.58 34.37 -15.01
N LEU A 187 7.66 34.42 -15.77
CA LEU A 187 8.99 34.03 -15.30
C LEU A 187 9.48 34.94 -14.16
N ASP A 188 9.24 36.25 -14.28
CA ASP A 188 9.60 37.19 -13.23
C ASP A 188 8.76 36.98 -11.95
N TRP A 189 7.47 36.61 -12.11
CA TRP A 189 6.62 36.22 -10.99
C TRP A 189 7.11 34.94 -10.30
N ILE A 190 7.43 33.88 -11.07
CA ILE A 190 7.96 32.64 -10.53
C ILE A 190 9.27 32.85 -9.77
N ARG A 191 10.17 33.68 -10.26
CA ARG A 191 11.41 34.05 -9.55
C ARG A 191 11.16 34.71 -8.23
N HIS A 192 10.05 35.42 -8.09
CA HIS A 192 9.71 36.16 -6.87
C HIS A 192 9.04 35.24 -5.83
N VAL A 193 8.17 34.32 -6.23
CA VAL A 193 7.36 33.52 -5.31
C VAL A 193 7.82 32.06 -5.19
N GLY A 194 8.58 31.53 -6.15
CA GLY A 194 8.86 30.11 -6.28
C GLY A 194 9.73 29.52 -5.16
N MET A 195 10.49 30.38 -4.44
CA MET A 195 11.36 29.93 -3.33
C MET A 195 10.58 29.41 -2.10
N VAL A 196 9.31 29.77 -1.98
CA VAL A 196 8.44 29.41 -0.86
C VAL A 196 7.25 28.56 -1.31
N LYS A 197 7.39 27.86 -2.45
CA LYS A 197 6.36 27.01 -3.02
C LYS A 197 6.89 25.60 -3.13
N GLU A 198 6.02 24.65 -2.90
CA GLU A 198 6.29 23.21 -2.94
C GLU A 198 6.93 22.79 -4.27
N THR A 199 6.32 23.22 -5.36
CA THR A 199 6.86 22.97 -6.69
C THR A 199 6.62 24.12 -7.65
N VAL A 200 7.57 24.29 -8.59
CA VAL A 200 7.47 25.21 -9.73
C VAL A 200 7.44 24.47 -11.08
N ASN A 201 7.49 23.13 -11.05
CA ASN A 201 7.54 22.33 -12.27
C ASN A 201 6.23 22.42 -13.06
N THR A 202 5.10 22.43 -12.36
CA THR A 202 3.76 22.58 -12.92
C THR A 202 3.15 23.90 -12.45
N LEU A 203 2.64 24.68 -13.35
CA LEU A 203 2.11 26.01 -13.12
C LEU A 203 0.64 26.04 -13.51
N TYR A 204 -0.19 26.65 -12.67
CA TYR A 204 -1.64 26.66 -12.84
C TYR A 204 -2.12 28.04 -13.23
N VAL A 205 -2.94 28.10 -14.28
CA VAL A 205 -3.53 29.36 -14.74
C VAL A 205 -4.90 29.51 -14.14
N THR A 206 -5.11 30.61 -13.45
CA THR A 206 -6.39 30.89 -12.79
C THR A 206 -7.01 32.19 -13.27
N GLU A 207 -8.33 32.19 -13.38
CA GLU A 207 -9.12 33.39 -13.63
C GLU A 207 -10.23 33.49 -12.57
N ASN A 208 -10.24 34.53 -11.79
CA ASN A 208 -11.13 34.68 -10.62
C ASN A 208 -11.08 33.47 -9.67
N ARG A 209 -9.88 32.95 -9.40
CA ARG A 209 -9.59 31.72 -8.64
C ARG A 209 -10.04 30.41 -9.29
N LYS A 210 -10.70 30.43 -10.44
CA LYS A 210 -11.06 29.22 -11.18
C LYS A 210 -9.88 28.73 -11.98
N LEU A 211 -9.66 27.43 -11.97
CA LEU A 211 -8.66 26.79 -12.78
C LEU A 211 -9.08 26.81 -14.25
N VAL A 212 -8.26 27.41 -15.11
CA VAL A 212 -8.55 27.59 -16.54
C VAL A 212 -7.47 27.04 -17.46
N GLY A 213 -6.29 26.72 -16.92
CA GLY A 213 -5.19 26.18 -17.71
C GLY A 213 -4.07 25.65 -16.85
N VAL A 214 -3.20 24.87 -17.45
CA VAL A 214 -1.95 24.37 -16.86
C VAL A 214 -0.83 24.47 -17.88
N LEU A 215 0.39 24.68 -17.40
CA LEU A 215 1.59 24.65 -18.22
C LEU A 215 2.81 24.25 -17.37
N SER A 216 3.84 23.74 -17.99
CA SER A 216 5.10 23.42 -17.33
C SER A 216 6.02 24.64 -17.27
N LEU A 217 6.97 24.67 -16.35
CA LEU A 217 8.02 25.66 -16.33
C LEU A 217 8.81 25.65 -17.66
N LEU A 218 8.97 24.47 -18.27
CA LEU A 218 9.64 24.33 -19.57
C LEU A 218 8.92 25.11 -20.67
N ASP A 219 7.58 25.09 -20.68
CA ASP A 219 6.79 25.82 -21.69
C ASP A 219 7.06 27.33 -21.63
N ILE A 220 7.16 27.89 -20.41
CA ILE A 220 7.48 29.30 -20.21
C ILE A 220 8.92 29.63 -20.63
N VAL A 221 9.87 28.77 -20.26
CA VAL A 221 11.30 29.00 -20.57
C VAL A 221 11.58 28.91 -22.06
N THR A 222 10.80 28.11 -22.82
CA THR A 222 10.96 27.92 -24.26
C THR A 222 10.10 28.87 -25.10
N ALA A 223 9.14 29.58 -24.51
CA ALA A 223 8.31 30.57 -25.19
C ALA A 223 9.09 31.88 -25.45
N ASP A 224 8.59 32.67 -26.41
CA ASP A 224 9.11 34.02 -26.62
C ASP A 224 8.63 34.96 -25.48
N ASP A 225 9.47 35.92 -25.10
CA ASP A 225 9.22 36.85 -23.98
C ASP A 225 7.82 37.53 -24.02
N ASN A 226 7.27 37.74 -25.22
CA ASN A 226 6.00 38.42 -25.44
C ASN A 226 4.81 37.49 -25.66
N ASP A 227 5.03 36.17 -25.69
CA ASP A 227 3.94 35.21 -25.81
C ASP A 227 3.04 35.27 -24.58
N LYS A 228 1.75 35.24 -24.81
CA LYS A 228 0.80 35.26 -23.69
C LYS A 228 0.59 33.86 -23.11
N ILE A 229 0.41 33.79 -21.81
CA ILE A 229 0.10 32.54 -21.11
C ILE A 229 -1.15 31.87 -21.69
N GLU A 230 -2.16 32.65 -22.10
CA GLU A 230 -3.38 32.12 -22.70
C GLU A 230 -3.15 31.39 -24.04
N ASP A 231 -2.07 31.69 -24.76
CA ASP A 231 -1.74 31.10 -26.05
C ASP A 231 -0.84 29.84 -25.93
N ILE A 232 -0.15 29.70 -24.78
CA ILE A 232 0.80 28.59 -24.55
C ILE A 232 0.30 27.57 -23.52
N MET A 233 -0.74 27.91 -22.72
CA MET A 233 -1.30 27.00 -21.70
C MET A 233 -2.12 25.88 -22.34
N GLU A 234 -2.19 24.74 -21.68
CA GLU A 234 -3.16 23.70 -21.94
C GLU A 234 -4.46 23.99 -21.17
N ASP A 235 -5.58 24.11 -21.89
CA ASP A 235 -6.89 24.44 -21.33
C ASP A 235 -7.74 23.22 -20.92
N ASN A 236 -7.33 22.00 -21.35
CA ASN A 236 -7.97 20.75 -20.94
C ASN A 236 -7.32 20.19 -19.66
N VAL A 237 -7.54 20.86 -18.53
CA VAL A 237 -6.89 20.52 -17.27
C VAL A 237 -7.60 19.35 -16.58
N ILE A 238 -6.84 18.33 -16.22
CA ILE A 238 -7.29 17.26 -15.34
C ILE A 238 -7.15 17.75 -13.91
N SER A 239 -8.24 17.72 -13.14
CA SER A 239 -8.29 18.13 -11.74
C SER A 239 -9.16 17.18 -10.91
N VAL A 240 -9.04 17.20 -9.61
CA VAL A 240 -9.85 16.41 -8.67
C VAL A 240 -10.60 17.31 -7.71
N ASP A 241 -11.78 16.86 -7.23
CA ASP A 241 -12.53 17.53 -6.17
C ASP A 241 -11.87 17.30 -4.81
N THR A 242 -11.98 18.26 -3.89
CA THR A 242 -11.44 18.16 -2.51
C THR A 242 -11.94 16.94 -1.74
N LEU A 243 -13.07 16.36 -2.10
CA LEU A 243 -13.68 15.19 -1.45
C LEU A 243 -13.47 13.90 -2.23
N GLU A 244 -12.67 13.93 -3.29
CA GLU A 244 -12.32 12.73 -4.04
C GLU A 244 -11.44 11.83 -3.16
N ASP A 245 -11.58 10.52 -3.33
CA ASP A 245 -10.83 9.51 -2.58
C ASP A 245 -9.32 9.58 -2.86
N LYS A 246 -8.49 9.55 -1.82
CA LYS A 246 -7.02 9.68 -1.96
C LYS A 246 -6.39 8.55 -2.76
N GLU A 247 -6.90 7.31 -2.67
CA GLU A 247 -6.43 6.16 -3.47
C GLU A 247 -6.69 6.41 -4.96
N TYR A 248 -7.89 6.94 -5.30
CA TYR A 248 -8.20 7.30 -6.68
C TYR A 248 -7.28 8.42 -7.18
N VAL A 249 -7.03 9.45 -6.37
CA VAL A 249 -6.10 10.55 -6.69
C VAL A 249 -4.71 10.00 -6.97
N ALA A 250 -4.17 9.18 -6.09
CA ALA A 250 -2.85 8.54 -6.25
C ALA A 250 -2.77 7.68 -7.52
N SER A 251 -3.85 6.97 -7.87
CA SER A 251 -3.92 6.19 -9.12
C SER A 251 -3.81 7.05 -10.39
N MET A 252 -4.20 8.34 -10.33
CA MET A 252 -4.10 9.26 -11.46
C MET A 252 -2.65 9.63 -11.77
N PHE A 253 -1.79 9.74 -10.76
CA PHE A 253 -0.35 9.96 -10.96
C PHE A 253 0.28 8.85 -11.80
N SER A 254 0.02 7.61 -11.44
CA SER A 254 0.51 6.46 -12.22
C SER A 254 -0.09 6.37 -13.64
N LYS A 255 -1.30 6.89 -13.84
CA LYS A 255 -1.99 6.81 -15.14
C LYS A 255 -1.57 7.89 -16.12
N TYR A 256 -1.26 9.08 -15.63
CA TYR A 256 -1.01 10.27 -16.45
C TYR A 256 0.42 10.80 -16.33
N ASP A 257 1.27 10.15 -15.51
CA ASP A 257 2.65 10.54 -15.22
C ASP A 257 2.76 11.99 -14.69
N PHE A 258 1.82 12.39 -13.82
CA PHE A 258 1.80 13.72 -13.24
C PHE A 258 2.93 13.91 -12.21
N LEU A 259 3.46 15.14 -12.12
CA LEU A 259 4.33 15.59 -11.02
C LEU A 259 3.53 16.29 -9.93
N SER A 260 2.42 16.91 -10.28
CA SER A 260 1.44 17.45 -9.35
C SER A 260 0.05 17.49 -9.99
N LEU A 261 -1.00 17.37 -9.17
CA LEU A 261 -2.40 17.32 -9.61
C LEU A 261 -3.21 18.40 -8.91
N PRO A 262 -3.89 19.30 -9.64
CA PRO A 262 -4.65 20.38 -9.04
C PRO A 262 -5.92 19.88 -8.38
N VAL A 263 -6.19 20.39 -7.19
CA VAL A 263 -7.38 20.15 -6.39
C VAL A 263 -8.29 21.36 -6.47
N VAL A 264 -9.56 21.13 -6.79
CA VAL A 264 -10.57 22.18 -6.95
C VAL A 264 -11.76 21.94 -6.03
N ASP A 265 -12.46 23.03 -5.69
CA ASP A 265 -13.74 22.93 -5.01
C ASP A 265 -14.90 22.70 -6.02
N ARG A 266 -16.10 22.50 -5.49
CA ARG A 266 -17.31 22.29 -6.30
C ARG A 266 -17.64 23.41 -7.29
N GLU A 267 -17.04 24.59 -7.13
CA GLU A 267 -17.18 25.75 -8.00
C GLU A 267 -16.04 25.89 -9.01
N ASN A 268 -15.18 24.84 -9.11
CA ASN A 268 -13.96 24.79 -9.92
C ASN A 268 -12.93 25.87 -9.55
N ARG A 269 -12.91 26.29 -8.27
CA ARG A 269 -11.85 27.14 -7.77
C ARG A 269 -10.69 26.28 -7.29
N MET A 270 -9.51 26.69 -7.67
CA MET A 270 -8.29 25.99 -7.21
C MET A 270 -8.10 26.22 -5.71
N VAL A 271 -7.91 25.13 -4.97
CA VAL A 271 -7.78 25.11 -3.51
C VAL A 271 -6.36 24.69 -3.11
N GLY A 272 -5.79 23.73 -3.83
CA GLY A 272 -4.46 23.19 -3.56
C GLY A 272 -3.95 22.35 -4.71
N ILE A 273 -2.88 21.64 -4.46
CA ILE A 273 -2.31 20.60 -5.31
C ILE A 273 -1.98 19.39 -4.45
N VAL A 274 -1.99 18.20 -5.05
CA VAL A 274 -1.32 17.00 -4.51
C VAL A 274 -0.02 16.84 -5.28
N THR A 275 1.06 16.50 -4.62
CA THR A 275 2.36 16.30 -5.22
C THR A 275 2.60 14.83 -5.54
N PHE A 276 3.69 14.52 -6.23
CA PHE A 276 4.00 13.14 -6.62
C PHE A 276 4.46 12.30 -5.42
N ASP A 277 5.21 12.87 -4.50
CA ASP A 277 5.69 12.26 -3.26
C ASP A 277 4.53 11.87 -2.35
N ASP A 278 3.60 12.80 -2.04
CA ASP A 278 2.38 12.49 -1.28
C ASP A 278 1.57 11.36 -1.94
N ALA A 279 1.44 11.40 -3.28
CA ALA A 279 0.74 10.34 -3.99
C ALA A 279 1.45 8.98 -3.88
N MET A 280 2.79 8.97 -3.79
CA MET A 280 3.57 7.73 -3.58
C MET A 280 3.38 7.18 -2.17
N ASP A 281 3.33 8.05 -1.16
CA ASP A 281 3.08 7.66 0.22
C ASP A 281 1.68 7.06 0.37
N VAL A 282 0.67 7.67 -0.23
CA VAL A 282 -0.69 7.09 -0.29
C VAL A 282 -0.68 5.71 -0.95
N ILE A 283 0.06 5.50 -2.06
CA ILE A 283 0.16 4.19 -2.73
C ILE A 283 0.79 3.15 -1.79
N GLU A 284 1.80 3.51 -1.02
CA GLU A 284 2.47 2.62 -0.07
C GLU A 284 1.55 2.28 1.10
N GLU A 285 0.86 3.27 1.68
CA GLU A 285 -0.13 3.08 2.75
C GLU A 285 -1.26 2.15 2.33
N GLU A 286 -1.93 2.44 1.22
CA GLU A 286 -3.05 1.65 0.70
C GLU A 286 -2.61 0.22 0.33
N THR A 287 -1.41 0.07 -0.25
CA THR A 287 -0.84 -1.24 -0.54
C THR A 287 -0.63 -2.04 0.75
N THR A 288 -0.09 -1.41 1.79
CA THR A 288 0.18 -2.03 3.10
C THR A 288 -1.13 -2.39 3.82
N GLU A 289 -2.13 -1.51 3.73
CA GLU A 289 -3.47 -1.75 4.25
C GLU A 289 -4.12 -2.95 3.55
N ASP A 290 -4.09 -3.00 2.22
CA ASP A 290 -4.61 -4.10 1.40
C ASP A 290 -3.96 -5.44 1.77
N PHE A 291 -2.63 -5.48 1.90
CA PHE A 291 -1.92 -6.69 2.35
C PHE A 291 -2.38 -7.15 3.73
N SER A 292 -2.55 -6.23 4.66
CA SER A 292 -3.03 -6.52 6.01
C SER A 292 -4.47 -7.08 5.99
N LYS A 293 -5.37 -6.45 5.26
CA LYS A 293 -6.76 -6.91 5.06
C LYS A 293 -6.82 -8.27 4.38
N MET A 294 -6.00 -8.49 3.35
CA MET A 294 -5.89 -9.78 2.66
C MET A 294 -5.39 -10.91 3.56
N ALA A 295 -4.60 -10.59 4.58
CA ALA A 295 -4.15 -11.54 5.60
C ALA A 295 -5.15 -11.71 6.76
N ALA A 296 -6.31 -11.02 6.73
CA ALA A 296 -7.27 -10.92 7.82
C ALA A 296 -6.64 -10.39 9.13
N VAL A 297 -5.83 -9.35 9.00
CA VAL A 297 -5.22 -8.59 10.09
C VAL A 297 -5.72 -7.16 9.98
N ALA A 298 -6.10 -6.52 11.09
CA ALA A 298 -6.38 -5.09 11.07
C ALA A 298 -5.07 -4.32 10.80
N PRO A 299 -5.09 -3.32 9.92
CA PRO A 299 -3.91 -2.52 9.61
C PRO A 299 -3.38 -1.80 10.87
N SER A 300 -2.12 -1.41 10.82
CA SER A 300 -1.44 -0.65 11.88
C SER A 300 -0.47 0.30 11.22
N ASP A 301 -0.49 1.55 11.62
CA ASP A 301 0.40 2.60 11.15
C ASP A 301 1.81 2.46 11.74
N ASP A 302 1.92 1.78 12.90
CA ASP A 302 3.21 1.53 13.56
C ASP A 302 4.03 0.44 12.85
N SER A 303 5.35 0.60 12.84
CA SER A 303 6.27 -0.45 12.37
C SER A 303 6.19 -1.71 13.23
N TYR A 304 6.52 -2.87 12.65
CA TYR A 304 6.39 -4.19 13.28
C TYR A 304 7.02 -4.29 14.66
N PHE A 305 8.20 -3.74 14.86
CA PHE A 305 8.94 -3.81 16.12
C PHE A 305 8.44 -2.81 17.16
N LYS A 306 7.86 -1.70 16.73
CA LYS A 306 7.30 -0.66 17.63
C LYS A 306 5.91 -1.04 18.13
N THR A 307 5.13 -1.73 17.31
CA THR A 307 3.79 -2.19 17.70
C THR A 307 3.85 -3.15 18.89
N SER A 308 3.11 -2.86 19.95
CA SER A 308 3.07 -3.71 21.14
C SER A 308 2.51 -5.10 20.86
N VAL A 309 2.99 -6.11 21.61
CA VAL A 309 2.47 -7.49 21.49
C VAL A 309 0.96 -7.57 21.70
N PHE A 310 0.41 -6.73 22.60
CA PHE A 310 -1.04 -6.67 22.83
C PHE A 310 -1.79 -6.07 21.65
N THR A 311 -1.26 -5.04 21.00
CA THR A 311 -1.84 -4.44 19.80
C THR A 311 -1.80 -5.44 18.65
N HIS A 312 -0.67 -6.11 18.42
CA HIS A 312 -0.57 -7.18 17.43
C HIS A 312 -1.58 -8.32 17.68
N ALA A 313 -1.77 -8.73 18.93
CA ALA A 313 -2.77 -9.74 19.27
C ALA A 313 -4.20 -9.24 19.01
N LYS A 314 -4.51 -8.01 19.42
CA LYS A 314 -5.81 -7.36 19.21
C LYS A 314 -6.19 -7.29 17.74
N ASN A 315 -5.25 -6.88 16.89
CA ASN A 315 -5.46 -6.71 15.43
C ASN A 315 -5.71 -8.04 14.70
N ARG A 316 -5.37 -9.17 15.31
CA ARG A 316 -5.53 -10.52 14.73
C ARG A 316 -6.68 -11.31 15.34
N ILE A 317 -6.93 -11.17 16.65
CA ILE A 317 -7.82 -12.06 17.39
C ILE A 317 -9.27 -12.00 16.93
N ALA A 318 -9.76 -10.83 16.52
CA ALA A 318 -11.14 -10.65 16.07
C ALA A 318 -11.45 -11.54 14.85
N TRP A 319 -10.59 -11.50 13.85
CA TRP A 319 -10.70 -12.33 12.66
C TRP A 319 -10.51 -13.82 12.94
N LEU A 320 -9.53 -14.18 13.78
CA LEU A 320 -9.30 -15.57 14.17
C LEU A 320 -10.52 -16.17 14.88
N LEU A 321 -11.22 -15.40 15.72
CA LEU A 321 -12.45 -15.84 16.36
C LEU A 321 -13.59 -16.06 15.36
N ILE A 322 -13.76 -15.16 14.38
CA ILE A 322 -14.76 -15.32 13.32
C ILE A 322 -14.48 -16.59 12.52
N LEU A 323 -13.23 -16.80 12.10
CA LEU A 323 -12.83 -17.99 11.36
C LEU A 323 -13.00 -19.27 12.18
N MET A 324 -12.68 -19.25 13.46
CA MET A 324 -12.89 -20.39 14.36
C MET A 324 -14.37 -20.73 14.49
N LEU A 325 -15.25 -19.74 14.65
CA LEU A 325 -16.70 -19.96 14.69
C LEU A 325 -17.20 -20.54 13.35
N SER A 326 -16.73 -20.04 12.24
CA SER A 326 -17.09 -20.57 10.93
C SER A 326 -16.63 -22.03 10.73
N ALA A 327 -15.46 -22.41 11.26
CA ALA A 327 -14.97 -23.79 11.21
C ALA A 327 -15.87 -24.79 11.98
N THR A 328 -16.68 -24.34 12.92
CA THR A 328 -17.66 -25.21 13.63
C THR A 328 -18.71 -25.77 12.67
N LEU A 329 -19.05 -25.04 11.59
CA LEU A 329 -19.97 -25.50 10.57
C LEU A 329 -19.40 -26.70 9.80
N THR A 330 -18.12 -26.65 9.45
CA THR A 330 -17.40 -27.79 8.83
C THR A 330 -17.41 -29.00 9.76
N GLY A 331 -17.16 -28.81 11.05
CA GLY A 331 -17.25 -29.87 12.07
C GLY A 331 -18.65 -30.51 12.16
N ALA A 332 -19.72 -29.73 12.07
CA ALA A 332 -21.08 -30.23 12.07
C ALA A 332 -21.38 -31.11 10.82
N ILE A 333 -20.86 -30.72 9.66
CA ILE A 333 -20.97 -31.54 8.42
C ILE A 333 -20.23 -32.84 8.59
N VAL A 334 -18.99 -32.83 9.06
CA VAL A 334 -18.20 -34.04 9.32
C VAL A 334 -18.97 -35.01 10.26
N ASN A 335 -19.53 -34.49 11.34
CA ASN A 335 -20.35 -35.30 12.28
C ASN A 335 -21.58 -35.95 11.61
N LYS A 336 -22.23 -35.22 10.68
CA LYS A 336 -23.38 -35.73 9.95
C LYS A 336 -23.04 -36.95 9.08
N TYR A 337 -21.81 -37.04 8.57
CA TYR A 337 -21.34 -38.11 7.69
C TYR A 337 -20.49 -39.15 8.42
N GLN A 338 -20.65 -39.30 9.74
CA GLN A 338 -19.88 -40.23 10.58
C GLN A 338 -20.02 -41.69 10.11
N SER A 339 -21.19 -42.09 9.57
CA SER A 339 -21.40 -43.42 8.97
C SER A 339 -20.49 -43.70 7.77
N ALA A 340 -20.17 -42.70 6.98
CA ALA A 340 -19.25 -42.79 5.84
C ALA A 340 -17.82 -43.09 6.32
N PHE A 341 -17.37 -42.49 7.42
CA PHE A 341 -16.06 -42.78 8.01
C PHE A 341 -15.98 -44.22 8.55
N ALA A 342 -17.04 -44.68 9.20
CA ALA A 342 -17.09 -46.03 9.72
C ALA A 342 -17.04 -47.11 8.59
N ALA A 343 -17.68 -46.81 7.45
CA ALA A 343 -17.71 -47.71 6.30
C ALA A 343 -16.41 -47.74 5.52
N VAL A 344 -15.76 -46.56 5.33
CA VAL A 344 -14.51 -46.40 4.55
C VAL A 344 -13.57 -45.43 5.28
N PRO A 345 -12.82 -45.91 6.29
CA PRO A 345 -11.98 -45.02 7.13
C PRO A 345 -10.91 -44.21 6.37
N VAL A 346 -10.43 -44.75 5.24
CA VAL A 346 -9.40 -44.08 4.42
C VAL A 346 -9.88 -42.75 3.84
N LEU A 347 -11.19 -42.50 3.75
CA LEU A 347 -11.74 -41.23 3.27
C LEU A 347 -11.29 -40.03 4.12
N VAL A 348 -11.11 -40.23 5.43
CA VAL A 348 -10.67 -39.16 6.36
C VAL A 348 -9.33 -38.59 5.94
N SER A 349 -8.42 -39.41 5.45
CA SER A 349 -7.06 -38.95 5.05
C SER A 349 -7.05 -37.99 3.84
N PHE A 350 -8.14 -37.93 3.08
CA PHE A 350 -8.26 -37.04 1.92
C PHE A 350 -8.90 -35.69 2.25
N LEU A 351 -9.52 -35.53 3.42
CA LEU A 351 -10.16 -34.26 3.81
C LEU A 351 -9.18 -33.08 3.80
N SER A 352 -8.04 -33.25 4.46
CA SER A 352 -7.02 -32.18 4.53
C SER A 352 -6.48 -31.81 3.14
N MET A 353 -6.33 -32.79 2.26
CA MET A 353 -5.88 -32.56 0.89
C MET A 353 -6.93 -31.77 0.07
N LEU A 354 -8.21 -32.14 0.18
CA LEU A 354 -9.30 -31.47 -0.54
C LEU A 354 -9.46 -30.03 -0.07
N SER A 355 -9.49 -29.82 1.24
CA SER A 355 -9.57 -28.52 1.88
C SER A 355 -8.39 -27.63 1.47
N GLY A 356 -7.16 -28.11 1.67
CA GLY A 356 -5.96 -27.37 1.28
C GLY A 356 -5.90 -27.03 -0.22
N THR A 357 -6.27 -27.99 -1.10
CA THR A 357 -6.31 -27.73 -2.55
C THR A 357 -7.36 -26.68 -2.90
N GLY A 358 -8.54 -26.79 -2.32
CA GLY A 358 -9.63 -25.83 -2.52
C GLY A 358 -9.26 -24.44 -2.05
N GLY A 359 -8.76 -24.30 -0.82
CA GLY A 359 -8.33 -23.05 -0.25
C GLY A 359 -7.24 -22.37 -1.09
N ASN A 360 -6.20 -23.11 -1.49
CA ASN A 360 -5.12 -22.59 -2.33
C ASN A 360 -5.62 -22.11 -3.70
N CYS A 361 -6.50 -22.86 -4.34
CA CYS A 361 -7.09 -22.46 -5.63
C CYS A 361 -7.95 -21.21 -5.50
N GLY A 362 -8.70 -21.08 -4.41
CA GLY A 362 -9.49 -19.90 -4.10
C GLY A 362 -8.62 -18.68 -3.85
N SER A 363 -7.63 -18.81 -2.99
CA SER A 363 -6.69 -17.72 -2.66
C SER A 363 -6.00 -17.17 -3.91
N GLN A 364 -5.50 -18.03 -4.79
CA GLN A 364 -4.90 -17.61 -6.06
C GLN A 364 -5.85 -16.77 -6.92
N THR A 365 -7.11 -17.17 -7.01
CA THR A 365 -8.09 -16.46 -7.83
C THR A 365 -8.49 -15.13 -7.18
N SER A 366 -8.78 -15.11 -5.87
CA SER A 366 -9.18 -13.86 -5.20
C SER A 366 -8.08 -12.81 -5.26
N THR A 367 -6.82 -13.19 -5.00
CA THR A 367 -5.68 -12.28 -5.09
C THR A 367 -5.56 -11.64 -6.48
N LEU A 368 -5.72 -12.44 -7.56
CA LEU A 368 -5.67 -11.91 -8.92
C LEU A 368 -6.85 -11.00 -9.25
N VAL A 369 -8.05 -11.34 -8.75
CA VAL A 369 -9.26 -10.53 -8.98
C VAL A 369 -9.20 -9.22 -8.19
N ILE A 370 -8.81 -9.25 -6.90
CA ILE A 370 -8.64 -8.07 -6.07
C ILE A 370 -7.62 -7.13 -6.71
N ARG A 371 -6.42 -7.64 -7.04
CA ARG A 371 -5.40 -6.86 -7.73
C ARG A 371 -5.90 -6.26 -9.05
N GLY A 372 -6.60 -7.06 -9.86
CA GLY A 372 -7.15 -6.57 -11.13
C GLY A 372 -8.23 -5.50 -10.96
N MET A 373 -8.93 -5.49 -9.81
CA MET A 373 -9.89 -4.43 -9.46
C MET A 373 -9.19 -3.17 -8.93
N ALA A 374 -8.14 -3.31 -8.14
CA ALA A 374 -7.33 -2.19 -7.65
C ALA A 374 -6.64 -1.47 -8.82
N LEU A 375 -6.05 -2.21 -9.77
CA LEU A 375 -5.43 -1.64 -10.99
C LEU A 375 -6.45 -1.15 -12.05
N GLY A 376 -7.76 -1.25 -11.80
CA GLY A 376 -8.79 -0.86 -12.77
C GLY A 376 -8.91 -1.74 -14.01
N GLU A 377 -8.18 -2.86 -14.10
CA GLU A 377 -8.23 -3.83 -15.19
C GLU A 377 -9.57 -4.60 -15.21
N ILE A 378 -10.13 -4.87 -14.01
CA ILE A 378 -11.39 -5.56 -13.80
C ILE A 378 -12.42 -4.56 -13.29
N ARG A 379 -13.46 -4.33 -14.08
CA ARG A 379 -14.58 -3.47 -13.71
C ARG A 379 -15.83 -4.30 -13.41
N MET A 380 -16.79 -3.75 -12.66
CA MET A 380 -18.04 -4.45 -12.31
C MET A 380 -18.82 -4.95 -13.54
N LYS A 381 -18.76 -4.25 -14.67
CA LYS A 381 -19.35 -4.69 -15.94
C LYS A 381 -18.72 -5.96 -16.53
N ASP A 382 -17.49 -6.29 -16.12
CA ASP A 382 -16.77 -7.44 -16.64
C ASP A 382 -17.02 -8.72 -15.84
N PHE A 383 -17.92 -8.72 -14.84
CA PHE A 383 -18.24 -9.84 -13.96
C PHE A 383 -18.38 -11.19 -14.68
N PHE A 384 -19.23 -11.24 -15.72
CA PHE A 384 -19.43 -12.48 -16.46
C PHE A 384 -18.22 -12.91 -17.28
N LYS A 385 -17.41 -11.94 -17.77
CA LYS A 385 -16.18 -12.26 -18.49
C LYS A 385 -15.12 -12.87 -17.57
N VAL A 386 -14.96 -12.29 -16.38
CA VAL A 386 -14.02 -12.78 -15.36
C VAL A 386 -14.45 -14.16 -14.88
N MET A 387 -15.73 -14.32 -14.55
CA MET A 387 -16.31 -15.62 -14.16
C MET A 387 -16.11 -16.71 -15.22
N TRP A 388 -16.34 -16.38 -16.49
CA TRP A 388 -16.12 -17.33 -17.60
C TRP A 388 -14.64 -17.66 -17.81
N LYS A 389 -13.76 -16.68 -17.62
CA LYS A 389 -12.30 -16.88 -17.68
C LYS A 389 -11.85 -17.81 -16.57
N GLU A 390 -12.23 -17.52 -15.32
CA GLU A 390 -11.87 -18.33 -14.16
C GLU A 390 -12.49 -19.74 -14.22
N PHE A 391 -13.69 -19.90 -14.72
CA PHE A 391 -14.28 -21.22 -14.94
C PHE A 391 -13.43 -22.10 -15.89
N ARG A 392 -12.95 -21.52 -17.02
CA ARG A 392 -12.08 -22.26 -17.96
C ARG A 392 -10.73 -22.61 -17.33
N VAL A 393 -10.15 -21.69 -16.55
CA VAL A 393 -8.91 -21.94 -15.81
C VAL A 393 -9.16 -23.02 -14.75
N ALA A 394 -10.27 -22.96 -14.03
CA ALA A 394 -10.67 -23.95 -13.04
C ALA A 394 -10.80 -25.36 -13.67
N LEU A 395 -11.45 -25.45 -14.82
CA LEU A 395 -11.62 -26.73 -15.52
C LEU A 395 -10.27 -27.34 -15.95
N LEU A 396 -9.37 -26.50 -16.50
CA LEU A 396 -8.04 -26.98 -16.91
C LEU A 396 -7.22 -27.45 -15.70
N CYS A 397 -7.15 -26.65 -14.65
CA CYS A 397 -6.43 -27.00 -13.42
C CYS A 397 -7.02 -28.25 -12.76
N SER A 398 -8.35 -28.34 -12.66
CA SER A 398 -9.03 -29.45 -11.98
C SER A 398 -8.81 -30.79 -12.70
N VAL A 399 -8.83 -30.81 -14.03
CA VAL A 399 -8.55 -32.01 -14.80
C VAL A 399 -7.13 -32.53 -14.57
N ILE A 400 -6.15 -31.62 -14.63
CA ILE A 400 -4.73 -31.97 -14.38
C ILE A 400 -4.57 -32.54 -12.96
N LEU A 401 -5.11 -31.84 -11.95
CA LEU A 401 -5.04 -32.28 -10.55
C LEU A 401 -5.75 -33.62 -10.34
N ALA A 402 -6.90 -33.81 -10.95
CA ALA A 402 -7.67 -35.07 -10.86
C ALA A 402 -6.89 -36.26 -11.44
N ILE A 403 -6.27 -36.10 -12.62
CA ILE A 403 -5.45 -37.14 -13.25
C ILE A 403 -4.25 -37.50 -12.36
N VAL A 404 -3.49 -36.52 -11.92
CA VAL A 404 -2.31 -36.71 -11.06
C VAL A 404 -2.72 -37.40 -9.75
N ASN A 405 -3.83 -36.96 -9.15
CA ASN A 405 -4.34 -37.58 -7.93
C ASN A 405 -4.84 -38.99 -8.13
N ALA A 406 -5.54 -39.27 -9.23
CA ALA A 406 -6.00 -40.63 -9.55
C ALA A 406 -4.80 -41.59 -9.68
N ILE A 407 -3.77 -41.20 -10.43
CA ILE A 407 -2.54 -41.98 -10.58
C ILE A 407 -1.91 -42.23 -9.20
N ARG A 408 -1.79 -41.18 -8.38
CA ARG A 408 -1.24 -41.28 -7.02
C ARG A 408 -2.01 -42.29 -6.16
N ILE A 409 -3.34 -42.20 -6.15
CA ILE A 409 -4.18 -43.09 -5.34
C ILE A 409 -4.02 -44.55 -5.83
N ILE A 410 -4.04 -44.79 -7.12
CA ILE A 410 -3.87 -46.13 -7.68
C ILE A 410 -2.49 -46.68 -7.30
N LEU A 411 -1.42 -45.91 -7.41
CA LEU A 411 -0.08 -46.35 -7.06
C LEU A 411 0.07 -46.70 -5.56
N VAL A 412 -0.55 -45.90 -4.69
CA VAL A 412 -0.41 -46.06 -3.23
C VAL A 412 -1.28 -47.19 -2.70
N TYR A 413 -2.52 -47.36 -3.23
CA TYR A 413 -3.51 -48.29 -2.69
C TYR A 413 -3.73 -49.53 -3.56
N HIS A 414 -2.91 -49.80 -4.60
CA HIS A 414 -3.06 -50.91 -5.50
C HIS A 414 -2.98 -52.30 -4.81
N GLY A 415 -2.27 -52.41 -3.71
CA GLY A 415 -2.12 -53.64 -2.91
C GLY A 415 -3.04 -53.76 -1.72
N ASP A 416 -3.86 -52.77 -1.45
CA ASP A 416 -4.76 -52.75 -0.29
C ASP A 416 -6.10 -53.43 -0.65
N THR A 417 -6.38 -54.59 -0.03
CA THR A 417 -7.61 -55.34 -0.23
C THR A 417 -8.81 -54.80 0.55
N SER A 418 -8.59 -53.84 1.43
CA SER A 418 -9.63 -53.27 2.31
C SER A 418 -10.52 -52.26 1.59
N VAL A 419 -10.05 -51.66 0.49
CA VAL A 419 -10.79 -50.63 -0.24
C VAL A 419 -10.59 -50.80 -1.77
N ASP A 420 -11.67 -50.68 -2.52
CA ASP A 420 -11.60 -50.62 -3.99
C ASP A 420 -10.87 -49.32 -4.42
N CYS A 421 -9.60 -49.47 -4.82
CA CYS A 421 -8.72 -48.35 -5.17
C CYS A 421 -9.24 -47.52 -6.36
N TYR A 422 -10.00 -48.17 -7.30
CA TYR A 422 -10.57 -47.47 -8.46
C TYR A 422 -11.76 -46.60 -8.06
N LYS A 423 -12.66 -47.12 -7.19
CA LYS A 423 -13.75 -46.30 -6.62
C LYS A 423 -13.22 -45.16 -5.78
N LEU A 424 -12.18 -45.42 -4.98
CA LEU A 424 -11.54 -44.38 -4.19
C LEU A 424 -10.92 -43.31 -5.09
N ALA A 425 -10.13 -43.71 -6.10
CA ALA A 425 -9.51 -42.77 -7.04
C ALA A 425 -10.55 -41.93 -7.78
N PHE A 426 -11.65 -42.55 -8.22
CA PHE A 426 -12.75 -41.86 -8.89
C PHE A 426 -13.41 -40.82 -7.95
N THR A 427 -13.80 -41.24 -6.74
CA THR A 427 -14.49 -40.39 -5.76
C THR A 427 -13.66 -39.16 -5.40
N VAL A 428 -12.40 -39.40 -5.05
CA VAL A 428 -11.51 -38.29 -4.59
C VAL A 428 -11.17 -37.36 -5.76
N SER A 429 -10.93 -37.89 -6.96
CA SER A 429 -10.60 -37.06 -8.13
C SER A 429 -11.80 -36.25 -8.61
N MET A 430 -13.01 -36.80 -8.58
CA MET A 430 -14.24 -36.04 -8.87
C MET A 430 -14.51 -34.97 -7.82
N ALA A 431 -14.23 -35.27 -6.54
CA ALA A 431 -14.34 -34.28 -5.47
C ALA A 431 -13.34 -33.13 -5.65
N ILE A 432 -12.09 -33.44 -6.04
CA ILE A 432 -11.08 -32.37 -6.37
C ILE A 432 -11.59 -31.52 -7.52
N MET A 433 -12.09 -32.12 -8.60
CA MET A 433 -12.60 -31.34 -9.74
C MET A 433 -13.71 -30.36 -9.31
N ALA A 434 -14.70 -30.88 -8.59
CA ALA A 434 -15.83 -30.08 -8.13
C ALA A 434 -15.37 -28.99 -7.15
N THR A 435 -14.48 -29.32 -6.21
CA THR A 435 -13.91 -28.37 -5.24
C THR A 435 -13.13 -27.24 -5.91
N VAL A 436 -12.24 -27.54 -6.86
CA VAL A 436 -11.43 -26.54 -7.57
C VAL A 436 -12.31 -25.59 -8.39
N VAL A 437 -13.31 -26.14 -9.11
CA VAL A 437 -14.24 -25.32 -9.89
C VAL A 437 -15.05 -24.40 -8.97
N LEU A 438 -15.63 -24.96 -7.91
CA LEU A 438 -16.43 -24.18 -6.96
C LEU A 438 -15.59 -23.12 -6.26
N SER A 439 -14.39 -23.48 -5.80
CA SER A 439 -13.47 -22.59 -5.11
C SER A 439 -13.12 -21.35 -5.95
N LYS A 440 -12.70 -21.55 -7.20
CA LYS A 440 -12.35 -20.45 -8.09
C LYS A 440 -13.54 -19.54 -8.41
N LEU A 441 -14.74 -20.12 -8.58
CA LEU A 441 -15.95 -19.34 -8.82
C LEU A 441 -16.33 -18.50 -7.58
N ILE A 442 -16.32 -19.07 -6.38
CA ILE A 442 -16.57 -18.33 -5.13
C ILE A 442 -15.55 -17.23 -4.95
N ALA A 443 -14.26 -17.54 -5.14
CA ALA A 443 -13.16 -16.61 -4.98
C ALA A 443 -13.18 -15.44 -5.98
N CYS A 444 -13.77 -15.63 -7.16
CA CYS A 444 -14.01 -14.59 -8.13
C CYS A 444 -15.23 -13.73 -7.76
N MET A 445 -16.30 -14.38 -7.27
CA MET A 445 -17.57 -13.71 -6.97
C MET A 445 -17.50 -12.82 -5.73
N LEU A 446 -16.83 -13.27 -4.66
CA LEU A 446 -16.85 -12.60 -3.37
C LEU A 446 -16.24 -11.18 -3.39
N PRO A 447 -15.04 -10.95 -3.94
CA PRO A 447 -14.48 -9.60 -4.01
C PRO A 447 -15.32 -8.65 -4.88
N MET A 448 -15.84 -9.15 -6.00
CA MET A 448 -16.71 -8.34 -6.87
C MET A 448 -18.06 -8.02 -6.21
N ALA A 449 -18.61 -8.96 -5.43
CA ALA A 449 -19.83 -8.71 -4.66
C ALA A 449 -19.58 -7.71 -3.53
N ALA A 450 -18.44 -7.77 -2.84
CA ALA A 450 -18.05 -6.79 -1.82
C ALA A 450 -18.00 -5.38 -2.40
N LYS A 451 -17.32 -5.19 -3.51
CA LYS A 451 -17.25 -3.89 -4.20
C LYS A 451 -18.64 -3.36 -4.60
N LYS A 452 -19.55 -4.25 -5.02
CA LYS A 452 -20.93 -3.86 -5.33
C LYS A 452 -21.72 -3.42 -4.09
N LEU A 453 -21.39 -3.94 -2.93
CA LEU A 453 -21.99 -3.60 -1.64
C LEU A 453 -21.26 -2.42 -0.95
N HIS A 454 -20.33 -1.77 -1.63
CA HIS A 454 -19.46 -0.73 -1.08
C HIS A 454 -18.65 -1.20 0.13
N LEU A 455 -18.26 -2.48 0.12
CA LEU A 455 -17.30 -3.06 1.06
C LEU A 455 -15.97 -3.21 0.36
N ASP A 456 -14.90 -3.12 1.11
CA ASP A 456 -13.55 -3.32 0.59
C ASP A 456 -13.37 -4.77 0.09
N PRO A 457 -12.97 -4.97 -1.18
CA PRO A 457 -12.72 -6.29 -1.75
C PRO A 457 -11.60 -7.07 -1.05
N ALA A 458 -10.60 -6.39 -0.47
CA ALA A 458 -9.46 -7.02 0.19
C ALA A 458 -9.88 -7.85 1.41
N ILE A 459 -10.96 -7.47 2.10
CA ILE A 459 -11.53 -8.22 3.23
C ILE A 459 -12.02 -9.62 2.78
N MET A 460 -12.44 -9.78 1.53
CA MET A 460 -12.92 -11.04 0.95
C MET A 460 -11.77 -11.93 0.44
N ALA A 461 -10.63 -11.85 1.07
CA ALA A 461 -9.43 -12.57 0.66
C ALA A 461 -9.31 -13.98 1.26
N ALA A 462 -8.10 -14.53 1.21
CA ALA A 462 -7.80 -15.93 1.43
C ALA A 462 -8.45 -16.59 2.67
N PRO A 463 -8.41 -16.03 3.89
CA PRO A 463 -8.92 -16.74 5.08
C PRO A 463 -10.43 -16.96 5.07
N LEU A 464 -11.21 -16.01 4.58
CA LEU A 464 -12.66 -16.16 4.47
C LEU A 464 -13.04 -17.17 3.38
N ILE A 465 -12.37 -17.08 2.22
CA ILE A 465 -12.59 -17.99 1.10
C ILE A 465 -12.25 -19.42 1.50
N THR A 466 -11.10 -19.65 2.15
CA THR A 466 -10.71 -21.00 2.59
C THR A 466 -11.77 -21.62 3.49
N THR A 467 -12.31 -20.87 4.45
CA THR A 467 -13.34 -21.38 5.36
C THR A 467 -14.65 -21.75 4.65
N ILE A 468 -15.08 -20.94 3.69
CA ILE A 468 -16.27 -21.25 2.88
C ILE A 468 -16.02 -22.47 2.00
N VAL A 469 -14.87 -22.51 1.35
CA VAL A 469 -14.47 -23.60 0.46
C VAL A 469 -14.30 -24.91 1.24
N ASP A 470 -13.73 -24.89 2.44
CA ASP A 470 -13.58 -26.06 3.31
C ASP A 470 -14.94 -26.70 3.64
N THR A 471 -15.90 -25.86 3.97
CA THR A 471 -17.27 -26.31 4.25
C THR A 471 -17.91 -26.94 3.01
N CYS A 472 -17.82 -26.28 1.87
CA CYS A 472 -18.40 -26.74 0.61
C CYS A 472 -17.69 -28.01 0.09
N SER A 473 -16.35 -28.05 0.11
CA SER A 473 -15.56 -29.19 -0.36
C SER A 473 -15.81 -30.43 0.46
N THR A 474 -15.92 -30.29 1.79
CA THR A 474 -16.26 -31.37 2.71
C THR A 474 -17.64 -31.93 2.40
N LEU A 475 -18.64 -31.07 2.18
CA LEU A 475 -20.00 -31.49 1.83
C LEU A 475 -20.01 -32.23 0.48
N ILE A 476 -19.38 -31.71 -0.56
CA ILE A 476 -19.28 -32.33 -1.89
C ILE A 476 -18.61 -33.69 -1.79
N PHE A 477 -17.48 -33.76 -1.07
CA PHE A 477 -16.71 -35.00 -0.95
C PHE A 477 -17.52 -36.13 -0.29
N PHE A 478 -18.16 -35.84 0.84
CA PHE A 478 -18.97 -36.88 1.51
C PHE A 478 -20.22 -37.24 0.75
N THR A 479 -20.87 -36.29 0.08
CA THR A 479 -22.00 -36.60 -0.79
C THR A 479 -21.58 -37.52 -1.93
N LEU A 480 -20.44 -37.26 -2.58
CA LEU A 480 -19.91 -38.16 -3.61
C LEU A 480 -19.51 -39.54 -3.05
N ALA A 481 -18.86 -39.55 -1.88
CA ALA A 481 -18.46 -40.81 -1.24
C ALA A 481 -19.66 -41.68 -0.87
N THR A 482 -20.72 -41.12 -0.30
CA THR A 482 -21.95 -41.87 0.03
C THR A 482 -22.62 -42.45 -1.21
N ILE A 483 -22.63 -41.73 -2.33
CA ILE A 483 -23.21 -42.20 -3.59
C ILE A 483 -22.35 -43.33 -4.19
N VAL A 484 -21.02 -43.17 -4.30
CA VAL A 484 -20.13 -44.13 -5.00
C VAL A 484 -19.92 -45.41 -4.21
N PHE A 485 -19.86 -45.30 -2.87
CA PHE A 485 -19.70 -46.46 -1.98
C PHE A 485 -21.03 -47.05 -1.47
N ASP A 486 -22.18 -46.51 -1.94
CA ASP A 486 -23.55 -46.96 -1.55
C ASP A 486 -23.73 -47.00 -0.01
N ILE A 487 -23.25 -46.01 0.68
CA ILE A 487 -23.31 -45.90 2.15
C ILE A 487 -24.67 -45.30 2.53
N LYS A 488 -25.45 -46.06 3.28
CA LYS A 488 -26.79 -45.69 3.76
C LYS A 488 -26.73 -44.99 5.13
#